data_83827328a17103ce299d6f831e94de76
#
_entry.id   83827328a17103ce299d6f831e94de76
#
_cell.length_a   1.000
_cell.length_b   1.000
_cell.length_c   1.000
_cell.angle_alpha   90.00
_cell.angle_beta   90.00
_cell.angle_gamma   90.00
#
_symmetry.space_group_name_H-M   'P 1'
#
loop_
_entity.id
_entity.type
_entity.pdbx_description
1 polymer ?
#
loop_
_entity_poly.entity_id
_entity_poly.type
_entity_poly.pdbx_seq_one_letter_code
_entity_poly.pdbx_strand_id
1 'polypeptide(L)'
;AKYGQELVELARNNKLDPVIGRDSEIRNVIRILSRKTKNNPVLIGEPGVGKTAIAEGLALRIVAGDVPDSLKDRKIFSLDLGALVAGAKYRGEFEERLKAVLSEIKKSEGRIILFIDELHTIVGAGKTDGAMDAGNLLKPMLARGELHCIGATTLNEYRQYIEKDAALERRFQPVMVNEPTVEDTISILRGLKERYEAVSYTHLTLP
;
A
#
# COMPACT_ATOMS: atom_id res chain seq x y z
N ALA A 1 -0.77 15.42 0.50
CA ALA A 1 0.03 15.18 1.70
C ALA A 1 1.52 15.24 1.38
N LYS A 2 2.30 15.73 2.34
CA LYS A 2 3.74 15.99 2.15
C LYS A 2 4.58 14.71 2.03
N TYR A 3 4.16 13.62 2.72
CA TYR A 3 4.94 12.38 2.80
C TYR A 3 4.26 11.17 2.17
N GLY A 4 3.32 11.42 1.28
CA GLY A 4 2.64 10.36 0.58
C GLY A 4 1.43 10.85 -0.19
N GLN A 5 0.66 9.90 -0.72
CA GLN A 5 -0.53 10.16 -1.52
C GLN A 5 -1.73 9.38 -0.97
N GLU A 6 -2.89 10.02 -0.94
CA GLU A 6 -4.14 9.36 -0.59
C GLU A 6 -4.75 8.77 -1.87
N LEU A 7 -4.75 7.43 -1.97
CA LEU A 7 -5.11 6.73 -3.20
C LEU A 7 -6.60 6.79 -3.52
N VAL A 8 -7.46 6.83 -2.52
CA VAL A 8 -8.92 6.91 -2.74
C VAL A 8 -9.30 8.26 -3.36
N GLU A 9 -8.67 9.34 -2.92
CA GLU A 9 -8.86 10.66 -3.52
C GLU A 9 -8.36 10.70 -4.97
N LEU A 10 -7.20 10.09 -5.24
CA LEU A 10 -6.70 9.96 -6.61
C LEU A 10 -7.66 9.16 -7.48
N ALA A 11 -8.25 8.10 -6.95
CA ALA A 11 -9.25 7.30 -7.66
C ALA A 11 -10.51 8.12 -7.97
N ARG A 12 -10.99 8.93 -7.02
CA ARG A 12 -12.15 9.80 -7.24
C ARG A 12 -11.92 10.82 -8.33
N ASN A 13 -10.71 11.31 -8.46
CA ASN A 13 -10.31 12.31 -9.43
C ASN A 13 -9.85 11.72 -10.77
N ASN A 14 -10.08 10.42 -10.98
CA ASN A 14 -9.66 9.69 -12.18
C ASN A 14 -8.17 9.77 -12.49
N LYS A 15 -7.35 9.84 -11.45
CA LYS A 15 -5.89 9.92 -11.58
C LYS A 15 -5.18 8.56 -11.46
N LEU A 16 -5.94 7.48 -11.26
CA LEU A 16 -5.40 6.13 -11.23
C LEU A 16 -5.76 5.39 -12.50
N ASP A 17 -4.82 4.61 -13.02
CA ASP A 17 -5.05 3.74 -14.17
C ASP A 17 -5.94 2.54 -13.77
N PRO A 18 -6.73 1.99 -14.72
CA PRO A 18 -7.50 0.78 -14.45
C PRO A 18 -6.59 -0.37 -14.02
N VAL A 19 -7.05 -1.16 -13.06
CA VAL A 19 -6.34 -2.35 -12.58
C VAL A 19 -7.04 -3.58 -13.13
N ILE A 20 -6.32 -4.37 -13.94
CA ILE A 20 -6.85 -5.52 -14.65
C ILE A 20 -6.04 -6.76 -14.24
N GLY A 21 -6.74 -7.90 -14.07
CA GLY A 21 -6.07 -9.17 -13.80
C GLY A 21 -5.64 -9.37 -12.36
N ARG A 22 -6.15 -8.56 -11.41
CA ARG A 22 -5.78 -8.63 -9.99
C ARG A 22 -6.98 -8.84 -9.06
N ASP A 23 -8.11 -9.26 -9.59
CA ASP A 23 -9.36 -9.40 -8.81
C ASP A 23 -9.22 -10.38 -7.63
N SER A 24 -8.54 -11.49 -7.81
CA SER A 24 -8.36 -12.48 -6.75
C SER A 24 -7.48 -11.94 -5.61
N GLU A 25 -6.41 -11.24 -5.92
CA GLU A 25 -5.52 -10.63 -4.94
C GLU A 25 -6.23 -9.51 -4.19
N ILE A 26 -6.99 -8.66 -4.89
CA ILE A 26 -7.75 -7.57 -4.28
C ILE A 26 -8.82 -8.12 -3.34
N ARG A 27 -9.57 -9.14 -3.74
CA ARG A 27 -10.55 -9.81 -2.87
C ARG A 27 -9.89 -10.42 -1.64
N ASN A 28 -8.72 -11.01 -1.80
CA ASN A 28 -7.97 -11.58 -0.69
C ASN A 28 -7.53 -10.51 0.30
N VAL A 29 -7.04 -9.37 -0.20
CA VAL A 29 -6.69 -8.20 0.63
C VAL A 29 -7.91 -7.69 1.41
N ILE A 30 -9.05 -7.55 0.75
CA ILE A 30 -10.31 -7.12 1.39
C ILE A 30 -10.70 -8.09 2.51
N ARG A 31 -10.62 -9.39 2.26
CA ARG A 31 -10.95 -10.41 3.24
C ARG A 31 -10.03 -10.33 4.46
N ILE A 32 -8.73 -10.13 4.25
CA ILE A 32 -7.76 -10.03 5.34
C ILE A 32 -8.00 -8.76 6.16
N LEU A 33 -8.21 -7.63 5.52
CA LEU A 33 -8.50 -6.36 6.21
C LEU A 33 -9.76 -6.43 7.07
N SER A 34 -10.69 -7.32 6.73
CA SER A 34 -11.95 -7.51 7.47
C SER A 34 -11.85 -8.47 8.65
N ARG A 35 -10.70 -9.10 8.86
CA ARG A 35 -10.45 -10.01 9.99
C ARG A 35 -10.26 -9.25 11.29
N LYS A 36 -10.47 -9.96 12.42
CA LYS A 36 -10.21 -9.43 13.75
C LYS A 36 -8.74 -9.51 14.17
N THR A 37 -8.02 -10.49 13.64
CA THR A 37 -6.60 -10.73 13.94
C THR A 37 -5.84 -10.99 12.66
N LYS A 38 -4.53 -10.76 12.67
CA LYS A 38 -3.67 -10.94 11.50
C LYS A 38 -4.30 -10.27 10.25
N ASN A 39 -4.73 -9.04 10.46
CA ASN A 39 -5.57 -8.28 9.53
C ASN A 39 -4.80 -7.26 8.69
N ASN A 40 -3.48 -7.39 8.63
CA ASN A 40 -2.62 -6.56 7.81
C ASN A 40 -2.04 -7.40 6.67
N PRO A 41 -2.53 -7.26 5.43
CA PRO A 41 -1.98 -8.02 4.32
C PRO A 41 -0.58 -7.53 3.96
N VAL A 42 0.31 -8.46 3.60
CA VAL A 42 1.60 -8.12 3.00
C VAL A 42 1.69 -8.76 1.62
N LEU A 43 1.81 -7.93 0.62
CA LEU A 43 1.89 -8.35 -0.77
C LEU A 43 3.32 -8.81 -1.06
N ILE A 44 3.47 -10.05 -1.49
CA ILE A 44 4.77 -10.67 -1.71
C ILE A 44 4.91 -11.03 -3.19
N GLY A 45 5.93 -10.49 -3.83
CA GLY A 45 6.22 -10.76 -5.23
C GLY A 45 7.51 -10.11 -5.68
N GLU A 46 8.00 -10.52 -6.83
CA GLU A 46 9.17 -9.94 -7.43
C GLU A 46 8.96 -8.44 -7.76
N PRO A 47 10.04 -7.66 -7.83
CA PRO A 47 9.92 -6.25 -8.23
C PRO A 47 9.23 -6.13 -9.59
N GLY A 48 8.30 -5.18 -9.71
CA GLY A 48 7.62 -4.91 -10.97
C GLY A 48 6.44 -5.80 -11.30
N VAL A 49 6.03 -6.74 -10.42
CA VAL A 49 4.86 -7.61 -10.70
C VAL A 49 3.51 -6.92 -10.54
N GLY A 50 3.47 -5.70 -9.98
CA GLY A 50 2.24 -4.93 -9.82
C GLY A 50 1.65 -4.97 -8.41
N LYS A 51 2.49 -5.03 -7.39
CA LYS A 51 2.04 -4.99 -5.98
C LYS A 51 1.34 -3.66 -5.66
N THR A 52 1.87 -2.54 -6.14
CA THR A 52 1.25 -1.23 -5.97
C THR A 52 -0.12 -1.15 -6.66
N ALA A 53 -0.27 -1.79 -7.81
CA ALA A 53 -1.54 -1.83 -8.53
C ALA A 53 -2.67 -2.49 -7.72
N ILE A 54 -2.34 -3.40 -6.81
CA ILE A 54 -3.34 -4.03 -5.94
C ILE A 54 -3.90 -3.02 -4.93
N ALA A 55 -3.05 -2.19 -4.33
CA ALA A 55 -3.52 -1.11 -3.44
C ALA A 55 -4.34 -0.07 -4.21
N GLU A 56 -3.92 0.29 -5.41
CA GLU A 56 -4.67 1.18 -6.28
C GLU A 56 -6.01 0.58 -6.69
N GLY A 57 -6.05 -0.72 -7.00
CA GLY A 57 -7.27 -1.45 -7.31
C GLY A 57 -8.26 -1.48 -6.15
N LEU A 58 -7.77 -1.61 -4.93
CA LEU A 58 -8.60 -1.51 -3.73
C LEU A 58 -9.20 -0.10 -3.61
N ALA A 59 -8.40 0.94 -3.85
CA ALA A 59 -8.89 2.32 -3.85
C ALA A 59 -10.00 2.54 -4.88
N LEU A 60 -9.85 2.00 -6.09
CA LEU A 60 -10.87 2.07 -7.14
C LEU A 60 -12.16 1.37 -6.72
N ARG A 61 -12.07 0.23 -6.05
CA ARG A 61 -13.26 -0.48 -5.53
C ARG A 61 -13.95 0.28 -4.41
N ILE A 62 -13.20 0.95 -3.55
CA ILE A 62 -13.79 1.79 -2.49
C ILE A 62 -14.60 2.92 -3.12
N VAL A 63 -14.07 3.60 -4.12
CA VAL A 63 -14.77 4.67 -4.85
C VAL A 63 -16.03 4.15 -5.53
N ALA A 64 -15.96 2.96 -6.12
CA ALA A 64 -17.11 2.33 -6.79
C ALA A 64 -18.16 1.77 -5.80
N GLY A 65 -17.87 1.74 -4.51
CA GLY A 65 -18.73 1.13 -3.50
C GLY A 65 -18.72 -0.40 -3.53
N ASP A 66 -17.78 -1.00 -4.23
CA ASP A 66 -17.65 -2.45 -4.41
C ASP A 66 -16.74 -3.06 -3.33
N VAL A 67 -17.05 -2.78 -2.09
CA VAL A 67 -16.38 -3.30 -0.89
C VAL A 67 -17.40 -3.52 0.22
N PRO A 68 -17.09 -4.36 1.22
CA PRO A 68 -17.94 -4.48 2.41
C PRO A 68 -18.14 -3.14 3.12
N ASP A 69 -19.24 -2.99 3.85
CA ASP A 69 -19.57 -1.76 4.55
C ASP A 69 -18.46 -1.27 5.47
N SER A 70 -17.72 -2.19 6.07
CA SER A 70 -16.59 -1.88 6.95
C SER A 70 -15.45 -1.13 6.24
N LEU A 71 -15.37 -1.19 4.91
CA LEU A 71 -14.31 -0.56 4.12
C LEU A 71 -14.80 0.63 3.27
N LYS A 72 -16.10 0.91 3.21
CA LYS A 72 -16.66 1.93 2.32
C LYS A 72 -16.12 3.34 2.56
N ASP A 73 -15.83 3.69 3.80
CA ASP A 73 -15.37 5.03 4.17
C ASP A 73 -13.86 5.07 4.48
N ARG A 74 -13.14 4.02 4.11
CA ARG A 74 -11.71 3.97 4.35
C ARG A 74 -10.95 4.80 3.32
N LYS A 75 -9.81 5.32 3.77
CA LYS A 75 -8.81 5.96 2.91
C LYS A 75 -7.56 5.10 2.88
N ILE A 76 -6.80 5.19 1.80
CA ILE A 76 -5.53 4.47 1.67
C ILE A 76 -4.43 5.51 1.46
N PHE A 77 -3.57 5.65 2.45
CA PHE A 77 -2.43 6.55 2.36
C PHE A 77 -1.18 5.77 1.97
N SER A 78 -0.66 6.05 0.78
CA SER A 78 0.58 5.46 0.28
C SER A 78 1.76 6.27 0.80
N LEU A 79 2.52 5.69 1.72
CA LEU A 79 3.67 6.34 2.33
C LEU A 79 4.82 6.46 1.33
N ASP A 80 5.38 7.65 1.20
CA ASP A 80 6.56 7.92 0.38
C ASP A 80 7.81 7.97 1.26
N LEU A 81 8.54 6.87 1.32
CA LEU A 81 9.76 6.76 2.12
C LEU A 81 10.84 7.73 1.62
N GLY A 82 10.92 7.95 0.31
CA GLY A 82 11.85 8.92 -0.26
C GLY A 82 11.61 10.33 0.24
N ALA A 83 10.36 10.74 0.32
CA ALA A 83 9.98 12.06 0.85
C ALA A 83 10.28 12.20 2.35
N LEU A 84 10.12 11.11 3.11
CA LEU A 84 10.46 11.10 4.53
C LEU A 84 11.96 11.27 4.77
N VAL A 85 12.77 10.75 3.87
CA VAL A 85 14.24 10.80 3.96
C VAL A 85 14.81 12.09 3.38
N ALA A 86 14.17 12.63 2.35
CA ALA A 86 14.67 13.78 1.61
C ALA A 86 14.88 14.99 2.53
N GLY A 87 16.10 15.50 2.57
CA GLY A 87 16.46 16.63 3.42
C GLY A 87 16.59 16.33 4.90
N ALA A 88 16.41 15.08 5.32
CA ALA A 88 16.65 14.67 6.72
C ALA A 88 18.16 14.65 6.97
N LYS A 89 18.61 15.46 7.92
CA LYS A 89 20.04 15.61 8.24
C LYS A 89 20.54 14.55 9.22
N TYR A 90 19.64 13.93 9.96
CA TYR A 90 19.97 12.93 10.97
C TYR A 90 18.76 11.99 11.18
N ARG A 91 19.02 10.85 11.78
CA ARG A 91 18.02 9.78 12.00
C ARG A 91 16.78 10.24 12.79
N GLY A 92 16.96 11.08 13.80
CA GLY A 92 15.86 11.61 14.61
C GLY A 92 14.85 12.43 13.81
N GLU A 93 15.29 13.11 12.75
CA GLU A 93 14.42 13.89 11.87
C GLU A 93 13.47 12.99 11.07
N PHE A 94 13.96 11.86 10.56
CA PHE A 94 13.13 10.83 9.92
C PHE A 94 12.11 10.26 10.89
N GLU A 95 12.53 9.91 12.10
CA GLU A 95 11.64 9.36 13.13
C GLU A 95 10.55 10.35 13.51
N GLU A 96 10.86 11.63 13.64
CA GLU A 96 9.87 12.69 13.93
C GLU A 96 8.85 12.83 12.81
N ARG A 97 9.29 12.79 11.55
CA ARG A 97 8.40 12.85 10.38
C ARG A 97 7.46 11.64 10.34
N LEU A 98 8.00 10.45 10.56
CA LEU A 98 7.20 9.23 10.60
C LEU A 98 6.21 9.25 11.76
N LYS A 99 6.63 9.69 12.94
CA LYS A 99 5.73 9.87 14.10
C LYS A 99 4.56 10.80 13.79
N ALA A 100 4.81 11.89 13.08
CA ALA A 100 3.76 12.83 12.68
C ALA A 100 2.74 12.15 11.77
N VAL A 101 3.19 11.38 10.77
CA VAL A 101 2.30 10.61 9.88
C VAL A 101 1.50 9.58 10.67
N LEU A 102 2.16 8.78 11.50
CA LEU A 102 1.51 7.75 12.30
C LEU A 102 0.52 8.32 13.30
N SER A 103 0.80 9.48 13.89
CA SER A 103 -0.12 10.19 14.78
C SER A 103 -1.42 10.58 14.07
N GLU A 104 -1.33 11.10 12.85
CA GLU A 104 -2.50 11.42 12.04
C GLU A 104 -3.32 10.18 11.70
N ILE A 105 -2.65 9.08 11.38
CA ILE A 105 -3.32 7.80 11.10
C ILE A 105 -4.04 7.28 12.35
N LYS A 106 -3.40 7.35 13.50
CA LYS A 106 -4.00 6.94 14.78
C LYS A 106 -5.23 7.78 15.12
N LYS A 107 -5.19 9.09 14.89
CA LYS A 107 -6.33 9.99 15.11
C LYS A 107 -7.54 9.65 14.22
N SER A 108 -7.31 9.00 13.08
CA SER A 108 -8.39 8.59 12.18
C SER A 108 -9.23 7.44 12.72
N GLU A 109 -8.82 6.80 13.80
CA GLU A 109 -9.51 5.66 14.43
C GLU A 109 -9.77 4.50 13.46
N GLY A 110 -8.76 4.16 12.66
CA GLY A 110 -8.83 3.06 11.70
C GLY A 110 -9.42 3.42 10.33
N ARG A 111 -9.75 4.67 10.08
CA ARG A 111 -10.27 5.10 8.76
C ARG A 111 -9.20 5.14 7.69
N ILE A 112 -7.95 5.30 8.06
CA ILE A 112 -6.82 5.35 7.13
C ILE A 112 -6.07 4.02 7.18
N ILE A 113 -5.96 3.39 6.01
CA ILE A 113 -5.12 2.21 5.80
C ILE A 113 -3.79 2.72 5.24
N LEU A 114 -2.69 2.35 5.88
CA LEU A 114 -1.36 2.75 5.47
C LEU A 114 -0.79 1.74 4.49
N PHE A 115 -0.46 2.17 3.27
CA PHE A 115 0.27 1.33 2.31
C PHE A 115 1.77 1.66 2.39
N ILE A 116 2.58 0.64 2.63
CA ILE A 116 4.04 0.76 2.73
C ILE A 116 4.69 -0.17 1.71
N ASP A 117 5.21 0.42 0.63
CA ASP A 117 6.03 -0.34 -0.31
C ASP A 117 7.42 -0.57 0.28
N GLU A 118 8.03 -1.66 -0.10
CA GLU A 118 9.33 -2.08 0.45
C GLU A 118 9.35 -2.05 1.99
N LEU A 119 8.33 -2.68 2.59
CA LEU A 119 8.13 -2.69 4.04
C LEU A 119 9.39 -3.10 4.83
N HIS A 120 10.19 -4.00 4.28
CA HIS A 120 11.43 -4.47 4.91
C HIS A 120 12.43 -3.34 5.19
N THR A 121 12.40 -2.25 4.42
CA THR A 121 13.35 -1.15 4.60
C THR A 121 13.17 -0.41 5.93
N ILE A 122 11.97 -0.44 6.49
CA ILE A 122 11.66 0.28 7.72
C ILE A 122 11.43 -0.62 8.94
N VAL A 123 11.35 -1.94 8.77
CA VAL A 123 11.06 -2.86 9.88
C VAL A 123 12.18 -3.83 10.23
N GLY A 124 13.21 -3.93 9.43
CA GLY A 124 14.26 -4.91 9.71
C GLY A 124 15.57 -4.68 8.98
N ALA A 125 15.52 -4.34 7.70
CA ALA A 125 16.71 -4.10 6.88
C ALA A 125 17.52 -2.88 7.34
N GLY A 126 16.94 -2.05 8.20
CA GLY A 126 17.58 -0.85 8.73
C GLY A 126 18.47 -1.04 9.94
N LYS A 127 18.74 -2.28 10.36
CA LYS A 127 19.57 -2.55 11.56
C LYS A 127 21.07 -2.41 11.33
N THR A 128 21.51 -2.26 10.09
CA THR A 128 22.90 -2.01 9.75
C THR A 128 23.20 -0.50 9.75
N ASP A 129 24.43 -0.14 10.02
CA ASP A 129 24.91 1.21 10.25
C ASP A 129 24.28 2.28 9.32
N GLY A 130 23.60 3.24 9.93
CA GLY A 130 23.05 4.42 9.27
C GLY A 130 21.73 4.22 8.52
N ALA A 131 21.15 3.02 8.58
CA ALA A 131 19.87 2.76 7.95
C ALA A 131 18.69 3.00 8.90
N MET A 132 17.54 3.31 8.35
CA MET A 132 16.33 3.70 9.08
C MET A 132 15.58 2.47 9.57
N ASP A 133 15.34 2.36 10.87
CA ASP A 133 14.54 1.32 11.48
C ASP A 133 13.35 1.97 12.20
N ALA A 134 12.17 1.84 11.62
CA ALA A 134 10.92 2.30 12.20
C ALA A 134 10.16 1.19 12.92
N GLY A 135 10.76 0.02 13.07
CA GLY A 135 10.11 -1.11 13.74
C GLY A 135 9.65 -0.77 15.14
N ASN A 136 10.43 -0.01 15.89
CA ASN A 136 10.09 0.43 17.24
C ASN A 136 8.86 1.35 17.29
N LEU A 137 8.54 2.04 16.19
CA LEU A 137 7.35 2.88 16.07
C LEU A 137 6.14 2.08 15.59
N LEU A 138 6.33 1.17 14.66
CA LEU A 138 5.25 0.42 14.02
C LEU A 138 4.76 -0.76 14.86
N LYS A 139 5.66 -1.53 15.46
CA LYS A 139 5.30 -2.74 16.23
C LYS A 139 4.30 -2.49 17.35
N PRO A 140 4.48 -1.47 18.21
CA PRO A 140 3.49 -1.20 19.26
C PRO A 140 2.11 -0.83 18.72
N MET A 141 2.05 -0.06 17.64
CA MET A 141 0.78 0.34 17.01
C MET A 141 0.07 -0.84 16.37
N LEU A 142 0.81 -1.73 15.71
CA LEU A 142 0.27 -2.97 15.16
C LEU A 142 -0.24 -3.89 16.28
N ALA A 143 0.54 -4.03 17.34
CA ALA A 143 0.18 -4.87 18.48
C ALA A 143 -1.11 -4.40 19.18
N ARG A 144 -1.33 -3.09 19.27
CA ARG A 144 -2.54 -2.51 19.88
C ARG A 144 -3.72 -2.36 18.93
N GLY A 145 -3.56 -2.75 17.66
CA GLY A 145 -4.60 -2.57 16.66
C GLY A 145 -4.85 -1.11 16.25
N GLU A 146 -3.91 -0.22 16.55
CA GLU A 146 -4.00 1.21 16.22
C GLU A 146 -3.63 1.51 14.77
N LEU A 147 -3.02 0.57 14.07
CA LEU A 147 -2.55 0.72 12.70
C LEU A 147 -3.09 -0.40 11.83
N HIS A 148 -3.77 -0.03 10.74
CA HIS A 148 -4.08 -0.92 9.62
C HIS A 148 -3.07 -0.67 8.50
N CYS A 149 -2.42 -1.71 8.02
CA CYS A 149 -1.32 -1.61 7.07
C CYS A 149 -1.44 -2.63 5.95
N ILE A 150 -1.15 -2.20 4.74
CA ILE A 150 -0.88 -3.09 3.61
C ILE A 150 0.61 -2.92 3.30
N GLY A 151 1.39 -3.97 3.48
CA GLY A 151 2.80 -3.96 3.14
C GLY A 151 3.05 -4.56 1.77
N ALA A 152 4.18 -4.24 1.18
CA ALA A 152 4.65 -4.86 -0.05
C ALA A 152 6.15 -5.15 0.08
N THR A 153 6.57 -6.34 -0.33
CA THR A 153 7.97 -6.77 -0.25
C THR A 153 8.22 -7.96 -1.17
N THR A 154 9.45 -8.45 -1.23
CA THR A 154 9.79 -9.69 -1.92
C THR A 154 9.75 -10.88 -0.94
N LEU A 155 9.71 -12.10 -1.48
CA LEU A 155 9.65 -13.31 -0.66
C LEU A 155 10.90 -13.47 0.22
N ASN A 156 12.08 -13.20 -0.32
CA ASN A 156 13.33 -13.31 0.44
C ASN A 156 13.36 -12.33 1.62
N GLU A 157 12.94 -11.10 1.40
CA GLU A 157 12.93 -10.06 2.42
C GLU A 157 11.81 -10.29 3.45
N TYR A 158 10.67 -10.81 3.02
CA TYR A 158 9.60 -11.24 3.92
C TYR A 158 10.11 -12.32 4.90
N ARG A 159 10.76 -13.35 4.39
CA ARG A 159 11.31 -14.45 5.21
C ARG A 159 12.39 -13.95 6.16
N GLN A 160 13.22 -13.04 5.71
CA GLN A 160 14.35 -12.55 6.49
C GLN A 160 13.96 -11.56 7.58
N TYR A 161 13.03 -10.65 7.31
CA TYR A 161 12.75 -9.50 8.18
C TYR A 161 11.38 -9.52 8.85
N ILE A 162 10.41 -10.21 8.30
CA ILE A 162 9.04 -10.21 8.83
C ILE A 162 8.69 -11.56 9.44
N GLU A 163 8.87 -12.65 8.71
CA GLU A 163 8.51 -14.00 9.17
C GLU A 163 9.28 -14.41 10.43
N LYS A 164 10.54 -14.01 10.54
CA LYS A 164 11.37 -14.31 11.72
C LYS A 164 11.10 -13.44 12.93
N ASP A 165 10.38 -12.36 12.76
CA ASP A 165 10.00 -11.46 13.84
C ASP A 165 8.60 -11.87 14.34
N ALA A 166 8.54 -12.43 15.54
CA ALA A 166 7.29 -12.96 16.10
C ALA A 166 6.19 -11.89 16.23
N ALA A 167 6.56 -10.66 16.54
CA ALA A 167 5.60 -9.56 16.68
C ALA A 167 4.99 -9.17 15.33
N LEU A 168 5.78 -9.13 14.27
CA LEU A 168 5.31 -8.81 12.93
C LEU A 168 4.57 -9.99 12.28
N GLU A 169 5.10 -11.20 12.42
CA GLU A 169 4.50 -12.41 11.85
C GLU A 169 3.05 -12.60 12.33
N ARG A 170 2.77 -12.31 13.59
CA ARG A 170 1.41 -12.41 14.15
C ARG A 170 0.45 -11.37 13.63
N ARG A 171 0.93 -10.29 13.02
CA ARG A 171 0.12 -9.15 12.57
C ARG A 171 -0.08 -9.10 11.07
N PHE A 172 0.81 -9.73 10.31
CA PHE A 172 0.77 -9.73 8.86
C PHE A 172 0.33 -11.06 8.28
N GLN A 173 -0.54 -11.01 7.27
CA GLN A 173 -0.94 -12.16 6.47
C GLN A 173 -0.33 -12.01 5.08
N PRO A 174 0.52 -12.95 4.64
CA PRO A 174 1.09 -12.88 3.30
C PRO A 174 0.06 -13.13 2.21
N VAL A 175 0.18 -12.37 1.11
CA VAL A 175 -0.60 -12.53 -0.12
C VAL A 175 0.41 -12.62 -1.26
N MET A 176 0.45 -13.77 -1.92
CA MET A 176 1.36 -13.97 -3.04
C MET A 176 0.84 -13.25 -4.28
N VAL A 177 1.72 -12.48 -4.92
CA VAL A 177 1.45 -11.76 -6.14
C VAL A 177 2.35 -12.28 -7.24
N ASN A 178 1.75 -12.97 -8.19
CA ASN A 178 2.47 -13.58 -9.31
C ASN A 178 2.57 -12.59 -10.47
N GLU A 179 3.48 -12.87 -11.39
CA GLU A 179 3.55 -12.14 -12.65
C GLU A 179 2.22 -12.25 -13.40
N PRO A 180 1.79 -11.17 -14.08
CA PRO A 180 0.58 -11.22 -14.91
C PRO A 180 0.76 -12.27 -16.01
N THR A 181 -0.32 -12.98 -16.35
CA THR A 181 -0.33 -13.87 -17.51
C THR A 181 -0.20 -13.05 -18.79
N VAL A 182 0.10 -13.71 -19.91
CA VAL A 182 0.12 -13.05 -21.21
C VAL A 182 -1.22 -12.42 -21.53
N GLU A 183 -2.31 -13.11 -21.21
CA GLU A 183 -3.67 -12.61 -21.41
C GLU A 183 -3.95 -11.37 -20.56
N ASP A 184 -3.56 -11.38 -19.27
CA ASP A 184 -3.69 -10.24 -18.38
C ASP A 184 -2.88 -9.04 -18.87
N THR A 185 -1.66 -9.28 -19.35
CA THR A 185 -0.81 -8.23 -19.91
C THR A 185 -1.47 -7.57 -21.13
N ILE A 186 -2.03 -8.36 -22.02
CA ILE A 186 -2.76 -7.85 -23.18
C ILE A 186 -3.95 -7.01 -22.75
N SER A 187 -4.72 -7.49 -21.76
CA SER A 187 -5.88 -6.78 -21.23
C SER A 187 -5.48 -5.45 -20.57
N ILE A 188 -4.36 -5.42 -19.84
CA ILE A 188 -3.82 -4.20 -19.24
C ILE A 188 -3.46 -3.20 -20.32
N LEU A 189 -2.76 -3.64 -21.36
CA LEU A 189 -2.35 -2.76 -22.48
C LEU A 189 -3.57 -2.20 -23.23
N ARG A 190 -4.60 -3.01 -23.45
CA ARG A 190 -5.87 -2.55 -24.07
C ARG A 190 -6.56 -1.52 -23.21
N GLY A 191 -6.67 -1.74 -21.91
CA GLY A 191 -7.29 -0.79 -20.99
C GLY A 191 -6.58 0.55 -20.96
N LEU A 192 -5.26 0.55 -20.94
CA LEU A 192 -4.45 1.77 -21.01
C LEU A 192 -4.64 2.48 -22.36
N LYS A 193 -4.66 1.74 -23.48
CA LYS A 193 -4.91 2.30 -24.81
C LYS A 193 -6.24 3.01 -24.87
N GLU A 194 -7.32 2.37 -24.45
CA GLU A 194 -8.66 2.95 -24.43
C GLU A 194 -8.72 4.23 -23.60
N ARG A 195 -8.04 4.26 -22.46
CA ARG A 195 -7.97 5.44 -21.61
C ARG A 195 -7.25 6.60 -22.28
N TYR A 196 -6.12 6.35 -22.95
CA TYR A 196 -5.39 7.37 -23.69
C TYR A 196 -6.18 7.87 -24.89
N GLU A 197 -6.86 7.01 -25.60
CA GLU A 197 -7.73 7.39 -26.73
C GLU A 197 -8.89 8.27 -26.26
N ALA A 198 -9.54 7.93 -25.14
CA ALA A 198 -10.61 8.73 -24.54
C ALA A 198 -10.13 10.13 -24.15
N VAL A 199 -8.95 10.25 -23.54
CA VAL A 199 -8.34 11.54 -23.18
C VAL A 199 -8.02 12.36 -24.44
N SER A 200 -7.43 11.74 -25.46
CA SER A 200 -7.12 12.39 -26.74
C SER A 200 -8.37 12.88 -27.45
N TYR A 201 -9.42 12.07 -27.48
CA TYR A 201 -10.70 12.42 -28.07
C TYR A 201 -11.36 13.60 -27.36
N THR A 202 -11.31 13.63 -26.03
CA THR A 202 -11.85 14.73 -25.24
C THR A 202 -11.09 16.04 -25.51
N HIS A 203 -9.80 15.98 -25.75
CA HIS A 203 -8.99 17.14 -26.15
C HIS A 203 -9.33 17.65 -27.55
N LEU A 204 -9.67 16.75 -28.48
CA LEU A 204 -10.01 17.11 -29.87
C LEU A 204 -11.43 17.69 -30.03
N THR A 205 -12.31 17.47 -29.06
CA THR A 205 -13.73 17.93 -29.13
C THR A 205 -13.97 19.26 -28.41
N LEU A 206 -12.97 19.85 -27.79
CA LEU A 206 -13.05 21.17 -27.17
C LEU A 206 -12.78 22.24 -28.26
N PRO A 207 -13.69 23.21 -28.49
CA PRO A 207 -13.47 24.27 -29.44
C PRO A 207 -12.37 25.23 -29.05
#